data_beab1a6dd98f9d882a3054ea7f81e953
#
_entry.id   beab1a6dd98f9d882a3054ea7f81e953
#
_cell.length_a   1.000
_cell.length_b   1.000
_cell.length_c   1.000
_cell.angle_alpha   90.00
_cell.angle_beta   90.00
_cell.angle_gamma   90.00
#
_symmetry.space_group_name_H-M   'P 1'
#
loop_
_entity.id
_entity.type
_entity.pdbx_description
1 polymer ?
#
loop_
_entity_poly.entity_id
_entity_poly.type
_entity_poly.pdbx_seq_one_letter_code
_entity_poly.pdbx_strand_id
1 'polypeptide(L)'
;MAECSALRAGCLVMAAGNASRFGENKLAARFDGQSLFSLALAAIPAEMFARVTVVSQYPALLEEASLAGFDTILNDRPEDGISRTIRLGTRAMADCAGILYMVADQPLLQAGTVRRIVDAWQEHPNCITAAAHNGKRGNPCLFPSRFFPELCALEADRGGSSVIRRHEDALLLVEAGERELFDCDTKQALEILKGNA
;
A
#
# COMPACT_ATOMS: atom_id res chain seq x y z
N MET A 1 -2.55 35.49 -8.65
CA MET A 1 -3.23 34.18 -8.53
C MET A 1 -2.23 33.25 -7.90
N ALA A 2 -2.42 32.83 -6.66
CA ALA A 2 -1.55 31.83 -6.03
C ALA A 2 -1.73 30.53 -6.82
N GLU A 3 -0.65 30.02 -7.42
CA GLU A 3 -0.61 28.67 -7.92
C GLU A 3 -0.98 27.75 -6.75
N CYS A 4 -2.13 27.08 -6.85
CA CYS A 4 -2.52 26.03 -5.93
C CYS A 4 -1.46 24.94 -6.14
N SER A 5 -0.43 24.91 -5.30
CA SER A 5 0.56 23.84 -5.29
C SER A 5 -0.24 22.56 -5.09
N ALA A 6 -0.35 21.74 -6.13
CA ALA A 6 -1.11 20.49 -6.07
C ALA A 6 -0.61 19.67 -4.88
N LEU A 7 -1.53 19.28 -4.01
CA LEU A 7 -1.23 18.42 -2.86
C LEU A 7 -0.56 17.13 -3.37
N ARG A 8 0.70 16.90 -3.01
CA ARG A 8 1.44 15.74 -3.48
C ARG A 8 1.44 14.66 -2.40
N ALA A 9 0.93 13.50 -2.79
CA ALA A 9 0.99 12.30 -1.97
C ALA A 9 2.32 11.55 -2.16
N GLY A 10 2.76 10.82 -1.14
CA GLY A 10 3.71 9.72 -1.28
C GLY A 10 2.97 8.40 -1.49
N CYS A 11 3.69 7.35 -1.96
CA CYS A 11 3.20 5.98 -2.00
C CYS A 11 4.14 5.08 -1.20
N LEU A 12 3.61 4.39 -0.19
CA LEU A 12 4.32 3.39 0.59
C LEU A 12 3.90 1.99 0.16
N VAL A 13 4.83 1.21 -0.39
CA VAL A 13 4.64 -0.21 -0.65
C VAL A 13 5.13 -1.01 0.54
N MET A 14 4.22 -1.70 1.21
CA MET A 14 4.50 -2.53 2.38
C MET A 14 4.80 -3.97 1.94
N ALA A 15 6.09 -4.32 1.88
CA ALA A 15 6.59 -5.61 1.39
C ALA A 15 7.44 -6.36 2.43
N ALA A 16 7.22 -6.10 3.74
CA ALA A 16 8.01 -6.68 4.84
C ALA A 16 7.25 -7.75 5.65
N GLY A 17 6.09 -8.22 5.16
CA GLY A 17 5.30 -9.24 5.83
C GLY A 17 6.03 -10.59 5.95
N ASN A 18 5.91 -11.25 7.11
CA ASN A 18 6.41 -12.61 7.32
C ASN A 18 5.49 -13.61 6.59
N ALA A 19 6.02 -14.29 5.58
CA ALA A 19 5.30 -15.30 4.80
C ALA A 19 5.22 -16.67 5.53
N SER A 20 4.98 -16.69 6.84
CA SER A 20 5.00 -17.91 7.67
C SER A 20 4.05 -19.01 7.17
N ARG A 21 2.94 -18.62 6.54
CA ARG A 21 1.95 -19.55 5.95
C ARG A 21 2.29 -20.00 4.53
N PHE A 22 3.21 -19.32 3.86
CA PHE A 22 3.62 -19.62 2.49
C PHE A 22 4.86 -20.53 2.46
N GLY A 23 5.65 -20.55 3.56
CA GLY A 23 6.89 -21.33 3.69
C GLY A 23 8.10 -20.72 3.00
N GLU A 24 7.89 -19.71 2.14
CA GLU A 24 8.88 -18.96 1.39
C GLU A 24 8.41 -17.48 1.27
N ASN A 25 9.25 -16.60 0.71
CA ASN A 25 8.81 -15.23 0.41
C ASN A 25 7.64 -15.25 -0.59
N LYS A 26 6.40 -15.09 -0.09
CA LYS A 26 5.18 -15.13 -0.93
C LYS A 26 5.22 -14.14 -2.09
N LEU A 27 5.91 -13.00 -1.93
CA LEU A 27 5.97 -11.94 -2.95
C LEU A 27 6.82 -12.34 -4.17
N ALA A 28 7.68 -13.37 -4.02
CA ALA A 28 8.42 -13.98 -5.14
C ALA A 28 7.58 -15.02 -5.91
N ALA A 29 6.42 -15.43 -5.40
CA ALA A 29 5.52 -16.34 -6.10
C ALA A 29 5.03 -15.72 -7.42
N ARG A 30 4.80 -16.56 -8.43
CA ARG A 30 4.45 -16.10 -9.79
C ARG A 30 2.98 -16.27 -10.10
N PHE A 31 2.40 -15.21 -10.66
CA PHE A 31 1.10 -15.18 -11.30
C PHE A 31 1.29 -14.67 -12.75
N ASP A 32 0.84 -15.41 -13.74
CA ASP A 32 1.00 -15.10 -15.17
C ASP A 32 2.45 -14.75 -15.58
N GLY A 33 3.42 -15.51 -15.02
CA GLY A 33 4.84 -15.35 -15.35
C GLY A 33 5.57 -14.24 -14.59
N GLN A 34 4.86 -13.33 -13.91
CA GLN A 34 5.41 -12.24 -13.12
C GLN A 34 5.35 -12.54 -11.61
N SER A 35 6.25 -11.97 -10.80
CA SER A 35 6.17 -12.07 -9.34
C SER A 35 4.99 -11.24 -8.82
N LEU A 36 4.40 -11.62 -7.69
CA LEU A 36 3.37 -10.80 -7.04
C LEU A 36 3.89 -9.40 -6.75
N PHE A 37 5.17 -9.28 -6.39
CA PHE A 37 5.82 -8.02 -6.15
C PHE A 37 5.92 -7.14 -7.41
N SER A 38 6.39 -7.72 -8.55
CA SER A 38 6.45 -6.99 -9.83
C SER A 38 5.07 -6.50 -10.26
N LEU A 39 4.01 -7.30 -10.05
CA LEU A 39 2.63 -6.91 -10.35
C LEU A 39 2.17 -5.75 -9.46
N ALA A 40 2.51 -5.79 -8.15
CA ALA A 40 2.20 -4.70 -7.25
C ALA A 40 2.92 -3.40 -7.65
N LEU A 41 4.19 -3.46 -8.06
CA LEU A 41 4.91 -2.28 -8.56
C LEU A 41 4.29 -1.73 -9.85
N ALA A 42 3.84 -2.59 -10.77
CA ALA A 42 3.20 -2.19 -12.02
C ALA A 42 1.84 -1.49 -11.82
N ALA A 43 1.18 -1.73 -10.68
CA ALA A 43 -0.07 -1.06 -10.32
C ALA A 43 0.11 0.40 -9.84
N ILE A 44 1.36 0.88 -9.71
CA ILE A 44 1.66 2.21 -9.18
C ILE A 44 1.75 3.22 -10.33
N PRO A 45 0.85 4.19 -10.45
CA PRO A 45 1.00 5.33 -11.36
C PRO A 45 1.99 6.34 -10.75
N ALA A 46 3.31 6.06 -10.91
CA ALA A 46 4.38 6.75 -10.21
C ALA A 46 4.36 8.27 -10.42
N GLU A 47 3.90 8.73 -11.57
CA GLU A 47 3.79 10.15 -11.92
C GLU A 47 2.81 10.94 -11.03
N MET A 48 1.88 10.28 -10.35
CA MET A 48 0.94 10.91 -9.41
C MET A 48 1.54 11.18 -8.03
N PHE A 49 2.68 10.57 -7.73
CA PHE A 49 3.30 10.66 -6.42
C PHE A 49 4.54 11.55 -6.39
N ALA A 50 4.77 12.22 -5.27
CA ALA A 50 6.01 12.96 -5.04
C ALA A 50 7.20 11.99 -4.97
N ARG A 51 6.96 10.83 -4.37
CA ARG A 51 7.91 9.71 -4.28
C ARG A 51 7.15 8.42 -4.01
N VAL A 52 7.76 7.31 -4.42
CA VAL A 52 7.33 5.95 -4.09
C VAL A 52 8.42 5.32 -3.24
N THR A 53 8.06 4.79 -2.07
CA THR A 53 9.00 4.14 -1.14
C THR A 53 8.55 2.72 -0.87
N VAL A 54 9.45 1.78 -1.05
CA VAL A 54 9.24 0.36 -0.73
C VAL A 54 9.94 0.03 0.58
N VAL A 55 9.19 -0.54 1.52
CA VAL A 55 9.74 -1.05 2.78
C VAL A 55 9.66 -2.55 2.79
N SER A 56 10.81 -3.24 2.85
CA SER A 56 10.91 -4.70 2.84
C SER A 56 12.00 -5.20 3.79
N GLN A 57 11.86 -6.43 4.25
CA GLN A 57 12.93 -7.18 4.93
C GLN A 57 13.81 -7.96 3.94
N TYR A 58 13.39 -8.08 2.67
CA TYR A 58 14.03 -8.91 1.66
C TYR A 58 14.90 -8.05 0.74
N PRO A 59 16.25 -8.18 0.77
CA PRO A 59 17.16 -7.39 -0.07
C PRO A 59 16.85 -7.48 -1.57
N ALA A 60 16.45 -8.66 -2.07
CA ALA A 60 16.12 -8.86 -3.46
C ALA A 60 14.93 -8.01 -3.93
N LEU A 61 13.91 -7.82 -3.07
CA LEU A 61 12.76 -6.95 -3.40
C LEU A 61 13.16 -5.48 -3.37
N LEU A 62 14.08 -5.08 -2.47
CA LEU A 62 14.60 -3.71 -2.43
C LEU A 62 15.44 -3.40 -3.68
N GLU A 63 16.24 -4.37 -4.14
CA GLU A 63 16.99 -4.23 -5.39
C GLU A 63 16.05 -4.08 -6.60
N GLU A 64 15.03 -4.93 -6.73
CA GLU A 64 14.01 -4.84 -7.79
C GLU A 64 13.30 -3.49 -7.77
N ALA A 65 12.90 -2.99 -6.59
CA ALA A 65 12.27 -1.68 -6.43
C ALA A 65 13.21 -0.53 -6.81
N SER A 66 14.49 -0.61 -6.42
CA SER A 66 15.51 0.38 -6.77
C SER A 66 15.74 0.44 -8.28
N LEU A 67 15.78 -0.71 -8.96
CA LEU A 67 15.89 -0.79 -10.43
C LEU A 67 14.66 -0.21 -11.13
N ALA A 68 13.49 -0.26 -10.50
CA ALA A 68 12.27 0.42 -10.96
C ALA A 68 12.25 1.94 -10.67
N GLY A 69 13.31 2.48 -10.04
CA GLY A 69 13.44 3.91 -9.73
C GLY A 69 12.73 4.35 -8.44
N PHE A 70 12.39 3.42 -7.55
CA PHE A 70 11.73 3.71 -6.28
C PHE A 70 12.72 3.81 -5.12
N ASP A 71 12.40 4.63 -4.13
CA ASP A 71 13.12 4.68 -2.87
C ASP A 71 12.93 3.37 -2.08
N THR A 72 13.95 2.94 -1.35
CA THR A 72 13.92 1.69 -0.62
C THR A 72 14.35 1.85 0.83
N ILE A 73 13.70 1.11 1.74
CA ILE A 73 14.04 1.05 3.16
C ILE A 73 14.06 -0.39 3.63
N LEU A 74 15.17 -0.80 4.22
CA LEU A 74 15.28 -2.10 4.87
C LEU A 74 14.53 -2.09 6.21
N ASN A 75 13.55 -2.99 6.36
CA ASN A 75 13.00 -3.31 7.67
C ASN A 75 13.84 -4.42 8.31
N ASP A 76 14.75 -4.03 9.18
CA ASP A 76 15.71 -4.91 9.87
C ASP A 76 15.13 -5.63 11.10
N ARG A 77 13.88 -5.32 11.48
CA ARG A 77 13.14 -5.97 12.59
C ARG A 77 11.68 -6.23 12.19
N PRO A 78 11.44 -7.16 11.25
CA PRO A 78 10.09 -7.48 10.78
C PRO A 78 9.20 -8.10 11.87
N GLU A 79 9.80 -8.67 12.94
CA GLU A 79 9.11 -9.19 14.12
C GLU A 79 8.38 -8.12 14.94
N ASP A 80 8.74 -6.84 14.80
CA ASP A 80 8.01 -5.71 15.41
C ASP A 80 6.62 -5.51 14.75
N GLY A 81 6.26 -6.31 13.75
CA GLY A 81 4.96 -6.30 13.08
C GLY A 81 4.82 -5.22 11.99
N ILE A 82 3.60 -5.14 11.43
CA ILE A 82 3.29 -4.21 10.34
C ILE A 82 3.46 -2.74 10.75
N SER A 83 3.27 -2.40 12.02
CA SER A 83 3.43 -1.04 12.54
C SER A 83 4.83 -0.48 12.29
N ARG A 84 5.87 -1.31 12.32
CA ARG A 84 7.22 -0.88 12.00
C ARG A 84 7.36 -0.47 10.54
N THR A 85 6.83 -1.26 9.62
CA THR A 85 6.82 -0.93 8.18
C THR A 85 6.11 0.40 7.93
N ILE A 86 4.93 0.58 8.52
CA ILE A 86 4.17 1.84 8.45
C ILE A 86 5.00 3.00 8.98
N ARG A 87 5.58 2.87 10.17
CA ARG A 87 6.39 3.91 10.82
C ARG A 87 7.62 4.31 10.01
N LEU A 88 8.35 3.34 9.45
CA LEU A 88 9.52 3.60 8.61
C LEU A 88 9.13 4.42 7.36
N GLY A 89 8.12 3.98 6.63
CA GLY A 89 7.65 4.66 5.42
C GLY A 89 7.04 6.04 5.72
N THR A 90 6.22 6.15 6.78
CA THR A 90 5.61 7.43 7.17
C THR A 90 6.67 8.48 7.52
N ARG A 91 7.72 8.09 8.28
CA ARG A 91 8.80 9.01 8.64
C ARG A 91 9.61 9.46 7.43
N ALA A 92 9.87 8.56 6.48
CA ALA A 92 10.62 8.88 5.26
C ALA A 92 9.87 9.85 4.34
N MET A 93 8.53 9.90 4.46
CA MET A 93 7.66 10.75 3.64
C MET A 93 6.88 11.77 4.48
N ALA A 94 7.43 12.20 5.61
CA ALA A 94 6.77 13.13 6.53
C ALA A 94 6.49 14.51 5.91
N ASP A 95 7.17 14.86 4.83
CA ASP A 95 7.00 16.09 4.05
C ASP A 95 5.85 15.99 3.01
N CYS A 96 5.27 14.81 2.79
CA CYS A 96 4.13 14.65 1.90
C CYS A 96 2.83 15.12 2.58
N ALA A 97 1.90 15.65 1.77
CA ALA A 97 0.58 16.06 2.24
C ALA A 97 -0.33 14.87 2.63
N GLY A 98 -0.06 13.69 2.07
CA GLY A 98 -0.69 12.41 2.37
C GLY A 98 0.20 11.26 1.90
N ILE A 99 -0.10 10.04 2.35
CA ILE A 99 0.58 8.82 1.90
C ILE A 99 -0.46 7.76 1.58
N LEU A 100 -0.35 7.18 0.39
CA LEU A 100 -1.04 5.94 0.02
C LEU A 100 -0.26 4.75 0.61
N TYR A 101 -0.93 3.94 1.42
CA TYR A 101 -0.39 2.68 1.97
C TYR A 101 -0.92 1.52 1.16
N MET A 102 -0.03 0.83 0.50
CA MET A 102 -0.32 -0.25 -0.43
C MET A 102 0.36 -1.54 0.04
N VAL A 103 -0.37 -2.65 0.03
CA VAL A 103 0.20 -3.98 0.27
C VAL A 103 0.73 -4.57 -1.05
N ALA A 104 1.75 -5.41 -0.97
CA ALA A 104 2.40 -5.97 -2.14
C ALA A 104 1.85 -7.35 -2.57
N ASP A 105 0.77 -7.82 -1.95
CA ASP A 105 0.17 -9.14 -2.16
C ASP A 105 -1.21 -9.11 -2.83
N GLN A 106 -1.57 -7.97 -3.44
CA GLN A 106 -2.77 -7.80 -4.27
C GLN A 106 -2.38 -7.74 -5.77
N PRO A 107 -2.16 -8.88 -6.42
CA PRO A 107 -1.60 -8.93 -7.78
C PRO A 107 -2.54 -8.40 -8.86
N LEU A 108 -3.83 -8.28 -8.58
CA LEU A 108 -4.85 -7.83 -9.54
C LEU A 108 -5.25 -6.37 -9.33
N LEU A 109 -4.63 -5.66 -8.38
CA LEU A 109 -4.85 -4.22 -8.20
C LEU A 109 -4.45 -3.47 -9.48
N GLN A 110 -5.28 -2.54 -9.90
CA GLN A 110 -5.06 -1.77 -11.12
C GLN A 110 -4.63 -0.34 -10.85
N ALA A 111 -3.75 0.19 -11.70
CA ALA A 111 -3.32 1.58 -11.63
C ALA A 111 -4.50 2.57 -11.72
N GLY A 112 -5.57 2.21 -12.45
CA GLY A 112 -6.79 3.00 -12.53
C GLY A 112 -7.48 3.18 -11.18
N THR A 113 -7.51 2.15 -10.34
CA THR A 113 -8.06 2.21 -8.98
C THR A 113 -7.19 3.10 -8.08
N VAL A 114 -5.86 2.95 -8.17
CA VAL A 114 -4.92 3.82 -7.43
C VAL A 114 -5.12 5.30 -7.81
N ARG A 115 -5.27 5.61 -9.11
CA ARG A 115 -5.56 6.97 -9.59
C ARG A 115 -6.84 7.52 -8.96
N ARG A 116 -7.95 6.77 -9.02
CA ARG A 116 -9.23 7.21 -8.43
C ARG A 116 -9.13 7.50 -6.93
N ILE A 117 -8.32 6.73 -6.19
CA ILE A 117 -8.11 6.97 -4.75
C ILE A 117 -7.36 8.28 -4.52
N VAL A 118 -6.31 8.56 -5.32
CA VAL A 118 -5.55 9.81 -5.22
C VAL A 118 -6.40 11.00 -5.63
N ASP A 119 -7.16 10.89 -6.72
CA ASP A 119 -8.06 11.95 -7.20
C ASP A 119 -9.13 12.28 -6.15
N ALA A 120 -9.80 11.26 -5.59
CA ALA A 120 -10.79 11.44 -4.54
C ALA A 120 -10.20 12.09 -3.27
N TRP A 121 -8.95 11.76 -2.93
CA TRP A 121 -8.26 12.42 -1.83
C TRP A 121 -7.92 13.89 -2.16
N GLN A 122 -7.52 14.21 -3.38
CA GLN A 122 -7.24 15.60 -3.78
C GLN A 122 -8.50 16.47 -3.71
N GLU A 123 -9.67 15.90 -4.01
CA GLU A 123 -10.98 16.57 -3.84
C GLU A 123 -11.37 16.71 -2.36
N HIS A 124 -10.96 15.76 -1.51
CA HIS A 124 -11.31 15.70 -0.08
C HIS A 124 -10.05 15.54 0.79
N PRO A 125 -9.12 16.51 0.83
CA PRO A 125 -7.76 16.34 1.38
C PRO A 125 -7.70 16.09 2.88
N ASN A 126 -8.80 16.24 3.59
CA ASN A 126 -8.92 15.93 5.02
C ASN A 126 -9.49 14.52 5.28
N CYS A 127 -9.93 13.80 4.24
CA CYS A 127 -10.51 12.47 4.38
C CYS A 127 -9.45 11.39 4.16
N ILE A 128 -9.57 10.29 4.89
CA ILE A 128 -8.90 9.03 4.56
C ILE A 128 -9.65 8.45 3.37
N THR A 129 -8.97 8.15 2.26
CA THR A 129 -9.58 7.49 1.11
C THR A 129 -9.12 6.05 1.03
N ALA A 130 -10.04 5.13 0.79
CA ALA A 130 -9.73 3.70 0.80
C ALA A 130 -10.45 2.97 -0.33
N ALA A 131 -9.76 2.01 -0.95
CA ALA A 131 -10.41 1.08 -1.86
C ALA A 131 -11.51 0.29 -1.13
N ALA A 132 -12.63 0.05 -1.80
CA ALA A 132 -13.72 -0.75 -1.27
C ALA A 132 -14.44 -1.50 -2.40
N HIS A 133 -15.07 -2.61 -2.07
CA HIS A 133 -16.00 -3.31 -2.94
C HIS A 133 -17.31 -3.56 -2.21
N ASN A 134 -18.44 -3.11 -2.79
CA ASN A 134 -19.78 -3.23 -2.18
C ASN A 134 -19.79 -2.72 -0.71
N GLY A 135 -19.14 -1.60 -0.44
CA GLY A 135 -19.07 -0.99 0.90
C GLY A 135 -18.09 -1.68 1.86
N LYS A 136 -17.48 -2.81 1.47
CA LYS A 136 -16.46 -3.47 2.27
C LYS A 136 -15.08 -2.92 1.92
N ARG A 137 -14.46 -2.23 2.90
CA ARG A 137 -13.14 -1.60 2.75
C ARG A 137 -12.04 -2.64 2.60
N GLY A 138 -11.08 -2.34 1.72
CA GLY A 138 -9.82 -3.07 1.50
C GLY A 138 -8.60 -2.15 1.51
N ASN A 139 -7.53 -2.57 0.86
CA ASN A 139 -6.35 -1.79 0.51
C ASN A 139 -6.36 -1.52 -1.00
N PRO A 140 -5.64 -0.46 -1.45
CA PRO A 140 -4.87 0.51 -0.68
C PRO A 140 -5.72 1.57 0.04
N CYS A 141 -5.08 2.25 1.03
CA CYS A 141 -5.68 3.36 1.76
C CYS A 141 -4.73 4.56 1.75
N LEU A 142 -5.24 5.76 1.45
CA LEU A 142 -4.49 7.00 1.53
C LEU A 142 -4.87 7.77 2.80
N PHE A 143 -3.86 8.14 3.58
CA PHE A 143 -4.02 8.92 4.81
C PHE A 143 -3.43 10.31 4.63
N PRO A 144 -4.19 11.39 4.90
CA PRO A 144 -3.68 12.74 5.04
C PRO A 144 -2.60 12.84 6.14
N SER A 145 -1.69 13.80 6.01
CA SER A 145 -0.57 14.00 6.94
C SER A 145 -0.99 14.22 8.40
N ARG A 146 -2.21 14.74 8.64
CA ARG A 146 -2.77 14.89 9.99
C ARG A 146 -2.85 13.57 10.79
N PHE A 147 -2.89 12.42 10.10
CA PHE A 147 -2.92 11.09 10.73
C PHE A 147 -1.54 10.46 10.91
N PHE A 148 -0.46 11.06 10.41
CA PHE A 148 0.89 10.52 10.53
C PHE A 148 1.33 10.30 11.98
N PRO A 149 1.03 11.20 12.95
CA PRO A 149 1.35 10.93 14.35
C PRO A 149 0.70 9.65 14.88
N GLU A 150 -0.57 9.39 14.55
CA GLU A 150 -1.26 8.17 14.98
C GLU A 150 -0.70 6.92 14.29
N LEU A 151 -0.38 7.01 12.99
CA LEU A 151 0.24 5.92 12.25
C LEU A 151 1.64 5.60 12.78
N CYS A 152 2.42 6.61 13.18
CA CYS A 152 3.73 6.44 13.81
C CYS A 152 3.65 5.91 15.25
N ALA A 153 2.51 6.04 15.91
CA ALA A 153 2.27 5.53 17.26
C ALA A 153 1.71 4.09 17.27
N LEU A 154 1.50 3.48 16.12
CA LEU A 154 1.06 2.07 16.03
C LEU A 154 2.15 1.13 16.56
N GLU A 155 1.72 0.03 17.16
CA GLU A 155 2.58 -1.01 17.74
C GLU A 155 2.19 -2.40 17.27
N ALA A 156 3.15 -3.31 17.22
CA ALA A 156 2.98 -4.70 16.85
C ALA A 156 2.25 -4.86 15.50
N ASP A 157 1.32 -5.80 15.40
CA ASP A 157 0.54 -6.06 14.18
C ASP A 157 -0.68 -5.15 13.99
N ARG A 158 -0.68 -3.97 14.61
CA ARG A 158 -1.70 -2.96 14.36
C ARG A 158 -1.37 -2.18 13.10
N GLY A 159 -2.26 -2.26 12.11
CA GLY A 159 -2.19 -1.51 10.86
C GLY A 159 -3.08 -0.26 10.85
N GLY A 160 -3.12 0.43 9.71
CA GLY A 160 -3.94 1.64 9.49
C GLY A 160 -5.43 1.45 9.77
N SER A 161 -5.95 0.22 9.70
CA SER A 161 -7.35 -0.09 10.05
C SER A 161 -7.72 0.33 11.47
N SER A 162 -6.76 0.36 12.42
CA SER A 162 -7.04 0.83 13.78
C SER A 162 -7.19 2.35 13.85
N VAL A 163 -6.52 3.10 12.99
CA VAL A 163 -6.70 4.55 12.84
C VAL A 163 -8.06 4.83 12.20
N ILE A 164 -8.38 4.14 11.09
CA ILE A 164 -9.66 4.32 10.39
C ILE A 164 -10.85 4.11 11.34
N ARG A 165 -10.84 3.06 12.19
CA ARG A 165 -11.93 2.81 13.15
C ARG A 165 -12.15 3.93 14.17
N ARG A 166 -11.15 4.76 14.43
CA ARG A 166 -11.30 5.93 15.31
C ARG A 166 -11.79 7.18 14.56
N HIS A 167 -11.74 7.15 13.24
CA HIS A 167 -12.02 8.28 12.35
C HIS A 167 -12.92 7.88 11.18
N GLU A 168 -13.96 7.08 11.45
CA GLU A 168 -14.90 6.60 10.41
C GLU A 168 -15.68 7.75 9.77
N ASP A 169 -15.88 8.84 10.50
CA ASP A 169 -16.47 10.10 10.02
C ASP A 169 -15.62 10.80 8.95
N ALA A 170 -14.32 10.49 8.91
CA ALA A 170 -13.38 11.03 7.92
C ALA A 170 -13.03 10.01 6.83
N LEU A 171 -13.77 8.91 6.69
CA LEU A 171 -13.49 7.86 5.70
C LEU A 171 -14.32 8.07 4.43
N LEU A 172 -13.65 8.09 3.28
CA LEU A 172 -14.25 8.07 1.95
C LEU A 172 -13.88 6.76 1.24
N LEU A 173 -14.89 6.03 0.77
CA LEU A 173 -14.71 4.78 0.04
C LEU A 173 -14.69 5.03 -1.46
N VAL A 174 -13.72 4.42 -2.14
CA VAL A 174 -13.56 4.45 -3.60
C VAL A 174 -13.79 3.04 -4.14
N GLU A 175 -14.81 2.88 -4.98
CA GLU A 175 -15.18 1.57 -5.49
C GLU A 175 -14.06 0.97 -6.35
N ALA A 176 -13.76 -0.31 -6.13
CA ALA A 176 -12.78 -1.12 -6.82
C ALA A 176 -13.41 -2.45 -7.26
N GLY A 177 -12.79 -3.12 -8.21
CA GLY A 177 -13.21 -4.47 -8.59
C GLY A 177 -12.99 -5.46 -7.43
N GLU A 178 -13.91 -6.41 -7.25
CA GLU A 178 -13.81 -7.43 -6.20
C GLU A 178 -12.45 -8.14 -6.21
N ARG A 179 -11.99 -8.52 -7.39
CA ARG A 179 -10.72 -9.24 -7.58
C ARG A 179 -9.49 -8.37 -7.31
N GLU A 180 -9.60 -7.05 -7.46
CA GLU A 180 -8.49 -6.12 -7.18
C GLU A 180 -8.10 -6.11 -5.70
N LEU A 181 -9.05 -6.37 -4.80
CA LEU A 181 -8.86 -6.35 -3.35
C LEU A 181 -8.53 -7.73 -2.77
N PHE A 182 -8.24 -8.70 -3.62
CA PHE A 182 -7.94 -10.07 -3.17
C PHE A 182 -6.48 -10.18 -2.71
N ASP A 183 -6.30 -10.53 -1.43
CA ASP A 183 -4.99 -10.76 -0.82
C ASP A 183 -4.50 -12.19 -1.11
N CYS A 184 -3.30 -12.32 -1.67
CA CYS A 184 -2.65 -13.59 -1.97
C CYS A 184 -1.86 -14.11 -0.75
N ASP A 185 -2.58 -14.50 0.32
CA ASP A 185 -1.96 -14.90 1.59
C ASP A 185 -1.47 -16.34 1.64
N THR A 186 -1.94 -17.21 0.75
CA THR A 186 -1.63 -18.64 0.73
C THR A 186 -1.39 -19.14 -0.70
N LYS A 187 -0.68 -20.28 -0.83
CA LYS A 187 -0.51 -20.96 -2.14
C LYS A 187 -1.88 -21.31 -2.75
N GLN A 188 -2.86 -21.72 -1.91
CA GLN A 188 -4.20 -22.00 -2.36
C GLN A 188 -4.91 -20.76 -2.92
N ALA A 189 -4.74 -19.59 -2.28
CA ALA A 189 -5.28 -18.32 -2.79
C ALA A 189 -4.72 -18.00 -4.18
N LEU A 190 -3.42 -18.25 -4.40
CA LEU A 190 -2.77 -18.05 -5.69
C LEU A 190 -3.36 -19.00 -6.76
N GLU A 191 -3.59 -20.26 -6.43
CA GLU A 191 -4.20 -21.23 -7.37
C GLU A 191 -5.66 -20.88 -7.71
N ILE A 192 -6.43 -20.35 -6.74
CA ILE A 192 -7.78 -19.84 -6.98
C ILE A 192 -7.75 -18.67 -7.98
N LEU A 193 -6.79 -17.75 -7.84
CA LEU A 193 -6.63 -16.65 -8.81
C LEU A 193 -6.32 -17.15 -10.21
N LYS A 194 -5.46 -18.16 -10.36
CA LYS A 194 -5.09 -18.76 -11.65
C LYS A 194 -6.26 -19.52 -12.29
N GLY A 195 -7.06 -20.23 -11.50
CA GLY A 195 -8.18 -21.02 -11.98
C GLY A 195 -9.39 -20.19 -12.46
N ASN A 196 -9.45 -18.90 -12.13
CA ASN A 196 -10.51 -17.97 -12.50
C ASN A 196 -10.03 -16.90 -13.51
N ALA A 197 -8.88 -17.12 -14.14
CA ALA A 197 -8.30 -16.23 -15.15
C ALA A 197 -8.79 -16.56 -16.55
#